data_c19836ab3124ba7e4091fddea52943fc
#
_entry.id   c19836ab3124ba7e4091fddea52943fc
#
_cell.length_a   1.000
_cell.length_b   1.000
_cell.length_c   1.000
_cell.angle_alpha   90.00
_cell.angle_beta   90.00
_cell.angle_gamma   90.00
#
_symmetry.space_group_name_H-M   'P 1'
#
loop_
_entity.id
_entity.type
_entity.pdbx_description
1 polymer ?
#
loop_
_entity_poly.entity_id
_entity_poly.type
_entity_poly.pdbx_seq_one_letter_code
_entity_poly.pdbx_strand_id
1 'polypeptide(L)' 'MDTEARAAFINAQAACAMAEIAAMQAENQHRLSLGYSIAYDHDAFMQVQNTYMIGHNAVIEYLRG' A
#
# COMPACT_ATOMS: atom_id res chain seq x y z
N MET A 1 -5.92 16.61 -15.81
CA MET A 1 -6.52 15.27 -15.65
C MET A 1 -7.89 15.45 -14.99
N ASP A 2 -8.92 14.83 -15.53
CA ASP A 2 -10.26 14.98 -14.98
C ASP A 2 -10.47 14.11 -13.74
N THR A 3 -11.63 14.28 -13.10
CA THR A 3 -11.93 13.58 -11.84
C THR A 3 -12.00 12.06 -12.03
N GLU A 4 -12.55 11.59 -13.15
CA GLU A 4 -12.61 10.14 -13.41
C GLU A 4 -11.23 9.53 -13.59
N ALA A 5 -10.34 10.20 -14.31
CA ALA A 5 -8.98 9.73 -14.51
C ALA A 5 -8.21 9.75 -13.20
N ARG A 6 -8.44 10.75 -12.35
CA ARG A 6 -7.81 10.80 -11.03
C ARG A 6 -8.30 9.68 -10.14
N ALA A 7 -9.61 9.41 -10.15
CA ALA A 7 -10.17 8.31 -9.37
C ALA A 7 -9.63 6.95 -9.85
N ALA A 8 -9.52 6.76 -11.18
CA ALA A 8 -8.95 5.53 -11.73
C ALA A 8 -7.50 5.35 -11.31
N PHE A 9 -6.72 6.43 -11.27
CA PHE A 9 -5.33 6.39 -10.80
C PHE A 9 -5.26 5.96 -9.34
N ILE A 10 -6.11 6.54 -8.48
CA ILE A 10 -6.16 6.17 -7.06
C ILE A 10 -6.52 4.69 -6.90
N ASN A 11 -7.49 4.20 -7.67
CA ASN A 11 -7.88 2.78 -7.63
C ASN A 11 -6.73 1.87 -8.05
N ALA A 12 -5.97 2.25 -9.07
CA ALA A 12 -4.82 1.49 -9.51
C ALA A 12 -3.72 1.49 -8.44
N GLN A 13 -3.49 2.63 -7.79
CA GLN A 13 -2.53 2.73 -6.69
C GLN A 13 -2.95 1.82 -5.52
N ALA A 14 -4.23 1.79 -5.19
CA ALA A 14 -4.75 0.94 -4.12
C ALA A 14 -4.53 -0.54 -4.46
N ALA A 15 -4.78 -0.95 -5.70
CA ALA A 15 -4.55 -2.33 -6.12
C ALA A 15 -3.08 -2.73 -6.01
N CYS A 16 -2.17 -1.84 -6.41
CA CYS A 16 -0.73 -2.08 -6.26
C CYS A 16 -0.33 -2.18 -4.79
N ALA A 17 -0.89 -1.31 -3.94
CA ALA A 17 -0.62 -1.35 -2.51
C ALA A 17 -1.08 -2.67 -1.89
N MET A 18 -2.26 -3.15 -2.27
CA MET A 18 -2.78 -4.43 -1.77
C MET A 18 -1.90 -5.60 -2.19
N ALA A 19 -1.40 -5.59 -3.44
CA ALA A 19 -0.48 -6.63 -3.91
C ALA A 19 0.83 -6.61 -3.13
N GLU A 20 1.36 -5.43 -2.85
CA GLU A 20 2.59 -5.29 -2.07
C GLU A 20 2.39 -5.77 -0.65
N ILE A 21 1.27 -5.39 -0.01
CA ILE A 21 0.96 -5.84 1.36
C ILE A 21 0.84 -7.37 1.39
N ALA A 22 0.18 -7.98 0.42
CA ALA A 22 0.05 -9.43 0.35
C ALA A 22 1.42 -10.11 0.23
N ALA A 23 2.31 -9.55 -0.58
CA ALA A 23 3.67 -10.07 -0.73
C ALA A 23 4.46 -9.94 0.57
N MET A 24 4.31 -8.81 1.29
CA MET A 24 4.97 -8.59 2.58
C MET A 24 4.48 -9.57 3.63
N GLN A 25 3.16 -9.83 3.67
CA GLN A 25 2.58 -10.81 4.59
C GLN A 25 3.08 -12.22 4.30
N ALA A 26 3.17 -12.58 3.01
CA ALA A 26 3.68 -13.90 2.61
C ALA A 26 5.13 -14.08 3.04
N GLU A 27 5.95 -13.03 2.88
CA GLU A 27 7.35 -13.07 3.32
C GLU A 27 7.45 -13.23 4.84
N ASN A 28 6.63 -12.49 5.60
CA ASN A 28 6.61 -12.62 7.05
C ASN A 28 6.24 -14.04 7.48
N GLN A 29 5.21 -14.63 6.85
CA GLN A 29 4.79 -16.00 7.18
C GLN A 29 5.87 -17.02 6.83
N HIS A 30 6.52 -16.85 5.68
CA HIS A 30 7.60 -17.73 5.26
C HIS A 30 8.75 -17.70 6.27
N ARG A 31 9.15 -16.51 6.70
CA ARG A 31 10.22 -16.36 7.70
C ARG A 31 9.85 -16.99 9.03
N LEU A 32 8.61 -16.78 9.50
CA LEU A 32 8.16 -17.38 10.75
C LEU A 32 8.16 -18.91 10.67
N SER A 33 7.78 -19.48 9.51
CA SER A 33 7.78 -20.94 9.33
C SER A 33 9.18 -21.53 9.41
N LEU A 34 10.20 -20.72 9.12
CA LEU A 34 11.60 -21.13 9.21
C LEU A 34 12.22 -20.79 10.57
N GLY A 35 11.45 -20.23 11.49
CA GLY A 35 11.95 -19.83 12.80
C GLY A 35 12.69 -18.51 12.81
N TYR A 36 12.55 -17.70 11.76
CA TYR A 36 13.18 -16.38 11.66
C TYR A 36 12.24 -15.30 12.15
N SER A 37 12.79 -14.11 12.41
CA SER A 37 11.99 -12.93 12.71
C SER A 37 11.31 -12.43 11.46
N ILE A 38 10.19 -11.68 11.62
CA ILE A 38 9.49 -11.08 10.49
C ILE A 38 10.38 -10.03 9.80
N ALA A 39 10.18 -9.87 8.49
CA ALA A 39 10.90 -8.88 7.70
C ALA A 39 10.23 -7.51 7.77
N TYR A 40 8.89 -7.47 7.90
CA TYR A 40 8.09 -6.25 7.81
C TYR A 40 7.26 -6.10 9.07
N ASP A 41 7.47 -5.00 9.79
CA ASP A 41 6.73 -4.67 11.01
C ASP A 41 5.53 -3.77 10.69
N HIS A 42 4.82 -3.33 11.73
CA HIS A 42 3.67 -2.44 11.59
C HIS A 42 4.02 -1.19 10.79
N ASP A 43 5.16 -0.55 11.11
CA ASP A 43 5.55 0.69 10.45
C ASP A 43 5.82 0.47 8.96
N ALA A 44 6.41 -0.68 8.59
CA ALA A 44 6.65 -1.01 7.19
C ALA A 44 5.32 -1.12 6.42
N PHE A 45 4.30 -1.73 7.02
CA PHE A 45 2.98 -1.83 6.38
C PHE A 45 2.32 -0.45 6.24
N MET A 46 2.46 0.41 7.25
CA MET A 46 1.89 1.76 7.19
C MET A 46 2.56 2.63 6.13
N GLN A 47 3.85 2.41 5.85
CA GLN A 47 4.57 3.14 4.80
C GLN A 47 4.03 2.88 3.40
N VAL A 48 3.36 1.75 3.18
CA VAL A 48 2.75 1.44 1.88
C VAL A 48 1.75 2.53 1.49
N GLN A 49 0.99 3.06 2.45
CA GLN A 49 0.04 4.14 2.17
C GLN A 49 0.75 5.38 1.60
N ASN A 50 1.90 5.73 2.17
CA ASN A 50 2.66 6.90 1.71
C ASN A 50 3.27 6.65 0.34
N THR A 51 3.77 5.44 0.09
CA THR A 51 4.36 5.08 -1.19
C THR A 51 3.37 5.21 -2.34
N TYR A 52 2.12 4.78 -2.11
CA TYR A 52 1.10 4.76 -3.16
C TYR A 52 0.09 5.89 -3.05
N MET A 53 0.30 6.83 -2.14
CA MET A 53 -0.56 8.01 -1.99
C MET A 53 -2.04 7.66 -1.75
N ILE A 54 -2.28 6.59 -0.99
CA ILE A 54 -3.64 6.13 -0.70
C ILE A 54 -4.12 6.49 0.71
N GLY A 55 -3.32 7.21 1.49
CA GLY A 55 -3.74 7.74 2.77
C GLY A 55 -4.86 8.76 2.58
N HIS A 56 -5.70 8.93 3.61
CA HIS A 56 -6.91 9.78 3.53
C HIS A 56 -6.60 11.16 2.98
N ASN A 57 -5.61 11.86 3.53
CA ASN A 57 -5.28 13.22 3.13
C ASN A 57 -4.68 13.26 1.72
N ALA A 58 -3.86 12.28 1.37
CA ALA A 58 -3.25 12.22 0.05
C ALA A 58 -4.32 12.03 -1.04
N VAL A 59 -5.32 11.18 -0.79
CA VAL A 59 -6.41 10.96 -1.73
C VAL A 59 -7.24 12.23 -1.90
N ILE A 60 -7.59 12.90 -0.81
CA ILE A 60 -8.37 14.14 -0.86
C ILE A 60 -7.62 15.21 -1.67
N GLU A 61 -6.35 15.42 -1.39
CA GLU A 61 -5.55 16.41 -2.09
C GLU A 61 -5.43 16.09 -3.58
N TYR A 62 -5.22 14.82 -3.92
CA TYR A 62 -5.10 14.42 -5.32
C TYR A 62 -6.40 14.63 -6.08
N LEU A 63 -7.54 14.28 -5.49
CA LEU A 63 -8.84 14.44 -6.14
C LEU A 63 -9.26 15.90 -6.25
N ARG A 64 -8.79 16.73 -5.33
CA ARG A 64 -9.09 18.17 -5.35
C ARG A 64 -8.39 18.87 -6.52
N GLY A 65 -7.30 18.33 -6.98
CA GLY A 65 -6.55 18.89 -8.08
C GLY A 65 -5.58 19.92 -7.69
#